data_d21e31a121551804ebfadf20badf7738
#
_entry.id   d21e31a121551804ebfadf20badf7738
#
_cell.length_a   1.000
_cell.length_b   1.000
_cell.length_c   1.000
_cell.angle_alpha   90.00
_cell.angle_beta   90.00
_cell.angle_gamma   90.00
#
_symmetry.space_group_name_H-M   'P 1'
#
loop_
_entity.id
_entity.type
_entity.pdbx_description
1 polymer ?
#
loop_
_entity_poly.entity_id
_entity_poly.type
_entity_poly.pdbx_seq_one_letter_code
_entity_poly.pdbx_strand_id
1 'polypeptide(L)'
;DVARKLGHTEDAAFFADRAGKLRRAYGPTFLNPATGVLAGWRSTDGQLHDYWFTFVNGVAITYGLVDDKDARPILDQLLAKMTAVGYTNFELGIPGNLVPVRKGDYIFHDNPPEVFGVPRLEDGSDGFQYYENGGATACYAYFMVKALYQVGRKADARRLFEPMLRSFATGDFQGFCDNGMSKDWRDWHGGCHGYEGFLVDSFLPLLAVFDEWETRR
;
A
#
# COMPACT_ATOMS: atom_id res chain seq x y z
N ASP A 1 13.30 -18.04 6.94
CA ASP A 1 12.52 -18.99 7.76
C ASP A 1 12.23 -20.30 7.04
N VAL A 2 11.74 -20.30 5.80
CA VAL A 2 11.44 -21.54 5.04
C VAL A 2 12.70 -22.41 4.90
N ALA A 3 13.82 -21.86 4.44
CA ALA A 3 15.08 -22.59 4.32
C ALA A 3 15.48 -23.27 5.65
N ARG A 4 15.35 -22.54 6.79
CA ARG A 4 15.64 -23.11 8.12
C ARG A 4 14.71 -24.27 8.48
N LYS A 5 13.40 -24.11 8.21
CA LYS A 5 12.41 -25.17 8.47
C LYS A 5 12.64 -26.43 7.62
N LEU A 6 13.21 -26.27 6.42
CA LEU A 6 13.55 -27.36 5.52
C LEU A 6 14.97 -27.93 5.76
N GLY A 7 15.74 -27.39 6.71
CA GLY A 7 17.08 -27.86 7.00
C GLY A 7 18.18 -27.34 6.05
N HIS A 8 17.85 -26.39 5.18
CA HIS A 8 18.82 -25.76 4.26
C HIS A 8 19.61 -24.67 4.98
N THR A 9 20.63 -25.05 5.74
CA THR A 9 21.36 -24.14 6.65
C THR A 9 22.14 -23.07 5.92
N GLU A 10 22.79 -23.38 4.79
CA GLU A 10 23.55 -22.43 3.99
C GLU A 10 22.64 -21.37 3.39
N ASP A 11 21.52 -21.78 2.79
CA ASP A 11 20.52 -20.86 2.26
C ASP A 11 19.92 -19.99 3.36
N ALA A 12 19.65 -20.57 4.53
CA ALA A 12 19.13 -19.83 5.67
C ALA A 12 20.11 -18.74 6.12
N ALA A 13 21.41 -19.04 6.18
CA ALA A 13 22.46 -18.08 6.50
C ALA A 13 22.60 -16.98 5.43
N PHE A 14 22.58 -17.37 4.16
CA PHE A 14 22.63 -16.44 3.02
C PHE A 14 21.47 -15.44 3.06
N PHE A 15 20.24 -15.92 3.19
CA PHE A 15 19.07 -15.05 3.25
C PHE A 15 19.04 -14.17 4.51
N ALA A 16 19.52 -14.68 5.65
CA ALA A 16 19.62 -13.89 6.88
C ALA A 16 20.61 -12.73 6.74
N ASP A 17 21.77 -12.96 6.11
CA ASP A 17 22.76 -11.90 5.81
C ASP A 17 22.15 -10.84 4.87
N ARG A 18 21.50 -11.26 3.79
CA ARG A 18 20.83 -10.35 2.84
C ARG A 18 19.76 -9.50 3.52
N ALA A 19 18.90 -10.12 4.33
CA ALA A 19 17.89 -9.41 5.10
C ALA A 19 18.50 -8.41 6.07
N GLY A 20 19.59 -8.77 6.74
CA GLY A 20 20.33 -7.87 7.63
C GLY A 20 20.94 -6.66 6.90
N LYS A 21 21.52 -6.88 5.73
CA LYS A 21 22.04 -5.80 4.86
C LYS A 21 20.93 -4.86 4.42
N LEU A 22 19.81 -5.41 3.96
CA LEU A 22 18.66 -4.64 3.51
C LEU A 22 18.10 -3.76 4.64
N ARG A 23 17.88 -4.32 5.83
CA ARG A 23 17.38 -3.56 6.99
C ARG A 23 18.28 -2.37 7.32
N ARG A 24 19.60 -2.57 7.34
CA ARG A 24 20.54 -1.47 7.64
C ARG A 24 20.53 -0.38 6.59
N ALA A 25 20.30 -0.72 5.33
CA ALA A 25 20.37 0.22 4.21
C ALA A 25 19.02 0.91 3.91
N TYR A 26 17.89 0.28 4.23
CA TYR A 26 16.60 0.69 3.70
C TYR A 26 16.16 2.08 4.18
N GLY A 27 16.08 2.27 5.49
CA GLY A 27 15.71 3.57 6.07
C GLY A 27 16.63 4.70 5.60
N PRO A 28 17.96 4.60 5.75
CA PRO A 28 18.89 5.64 5.27
C PRO A 28 18.80 5.93 3.76
N THR A 29 18.35 4.95 2.95
CA THR A 29 18.24 5.12 1.50
C THR A 29 16.93 5.78 1.07
N PHE A 30 15.82 5.43 1.74
CA PHE A 30 14.48 5.75 1.25
C PHE A 30 13.67 6.69 2.15
N LEU A 31 14.06 6.90 3.42
CA LEU A 31 13.35 7.85 4.28
C LEU A 31 13.55 9.28 3.73
N ASN A 32 12.43 9.91 3.36
CA ASN A 32 12.44 11.28 2.89
C ASN A 32 12.34 12.24 4.10
N PRO A 33 13.39 13.01 4.42
CA PRO A 33 13.38 13.89 5.59
C PRO A 33 12.38 15.05 5.45
N ALA A 34 11.95 15.38 4.23
CA ALA A 34 10.99 16.45 4.00
C ALA A 34 9.55 16.05 4.33
N THR A 35 9.21 14.77 4.16
CA THR A 35 7.86 14.24 4.37
C THR A 35 7.77 13.33 5.59
N GLY A 36 8.89 12.77 6.04
CA GLY A 36 8.93 11.81 7.14
C GLY A 36 8.43 10.41 6.79
N VAL A 37 8.22 10.10 5.50
CA VAL A 37 7.82 8.76 5.02
C VAL A 37 8.85 8.20 4.03
N LEU A 38 8.73 6.91 3.74
CA LEU A 38 9.61 6.25 2.78
C LEU A 38 9.18 6.57 1.35
N ALA A 39 10.13 6.96 0.51
CA ALA A 39 9.92 7.14 -0.92
C ALA A 39 9.71 5.80 -1.63
N GLY A 40 8.99 5.82 -2.74
CA GLY A 40 8.77 4.66 -3.59
C GLY A 40 10.05 4.20 -4.28
N TRP A 41 10.85 5.16 -4.75
CA TRP A 41 12.15 4.87 -5.35
C TRP A 41 13.12 6.04 -5.21
N ARG A 42 14.37 5.77 -5.49
CA ARG A 42 15.44 6.74 -5.61
C ARG A 42 16.05 6.63 -7.00
N SER A 43 16.07 7.73 -7.74
CA SER A 43 16.67 7.76 -9.08
C SER A 43 18.21 7.83 -9.03
N THR A 44 18.85 7.63 -10.18
CA THR A 44 20.31 7.58 -10.30
C THR A 44 21.00 8.89 -9.95
N ASP A 45 20.31 10.01 -10.09
CA ASP A 45 20.75 11.35 -9.65
C ASP A 45 20.61 11.57 -8.14
N GLY A 46 20.07 10.58 -7.42
CA GLY A 46 19.91 10.61 -5.98
C GLY A 46 18.59 11.20 -5.49
N GLN A 47 17.70 11.65 -6.39
CA GLN A 47 16.39 12.18 -6.00
C GLN A 47 15.50 11.09 -5.44
N LEU A 48 14.78 11.41 -4.34
CA LEU A 48 13.74 10.58 -3.77
C LEU A 48 12.39 10.93 -4.38
N HIS A 49 11.70 9.92 -4.90
CA HIS A 49 10.36 10.05 -5.47
C HIS A 49 9.35 9.54 -4.46
N ASP A 50 8.76 10.49 -3.76
CA ASP A 50 7.83 10.25 -2.68
C ASP A 50 6.46 10.83 -3.04
N TYR A 51 5.53 9.91 -3.32
CA TYR A 51 4.12 10.22 -3.61
C TYR A 51 3.21 9.73 -2.50
N TRP A 52 3.76 9.60 -1.27
CA TRP A 52 3.03 9.11 -0.11
C TRP A 52 2.46 7.70 -0.33
N PHE A 53 3.34 6.78 -0.75
CA PHE A 53 2.97 5.39 -1.02
C PHE A 53 2.61 4.66 0.27
N THR A 54 1.33 4.31 0.44
CA THR A 54 0.83 3.65 1.64
C THR A 54 1.35 2.23 1.76
N PHE A 55 1.32 1.46 0.65
CA PHE A 55 1.76 0.08 0.66
C PHE A 55 3.29 -0.08 0.80
N VAL A 56 4.09 0.79 0.20
CA VAL A 56 5.56 0.77 0.33
C VAL A 56 5.96 0.91 1.79
N ASN A 57 5.38 1.88 2.48
CA ASN A 57 5.61 2.11 3.90
C ASN A 57 5.07 0.96 4.76
N GLY A 58 3.86 0.49 4.46
CA GLY A 58 3.25 -0.65 5.14
C GLY A 58 4.08 -1.93 5.02
N VAL A 59 4.56 -2.26 3.81
CA VAL A 59 5.45 -3.41 3.56
C VAL A 59 6.77 -3.27 4.33
N ALA A 60 7.41 -2.09 4.25
CA ALA A 60 8.68 -1.87 4.92
C ALA A 60 8.59 -2.06 6.44
N ILE A 61 7.53 -1.54 7.07
CA ILE A 61 7.27 -1.72 8.49
C ILE A 61 6.95 -3.19 8.81
N THR A 62 6.05 -3.80 8.06
CA THR A 62 5.59 -5.18 8.26
C THR A 62 6.77 -6.17 8.23
N TYR A 63 7.73 -5.97 7.35
CA TYR A 63 8.90 -6.85 7.22
C TYR A 63 10.14 -6.37 8.01
N GLY A 64 9.97 -5.36 8.86
CA GLY A 64 11.04 -4.86 9.75
C GLY A 64 12.22 -4.25 8.99
N LEU A 65 11.95 -3.54 7.89
CA LEU A 65 12.97 -2.78 7.15
C LEU A 65 13.23 -1.40 7.78
N VAL A 66 12.37 -0.99 8.72
CA VAL A 66 12.53 0.18 9.58
C VAL A 66 12.28 -0.23 11.03
N ASP A 67 12.94 0.45 11.95
CA ASP A 67 12.76 0.21 13.38
C ASP A 67 11.41 0.76 13.87
N ASP A 68 10.87 0.21 14.96
CA ASP A 68 9.60 0.63 15.56
C ASP A 68 9.57 2.13 15.92
N LYS A 69 10.71 2.71 16.29
CA LYS A 69 10.86 4.15 16.59
C LYS A 69 10.57 5.02 15.36
N ASP A 70 10.92 4.54 14.15
CA ASP A 70 10.71 5.25 12.89
C ASP A 70 9.34 4.87 12.28
N ALA A 71 8.86 3.66 12.53
CA ALA A 71 7.58 3.17 12.02
C ALA A 71 6.37 3.99 12.52
N ARG A 72 6.37 4.37 13.82
CA ARG A 72 5.27 5.17 14.39
C ARG A 72 5.13 6.54 13.74
N PRO A 73 6.20 7.38 13.65
CA PRO A 73 6.13 8.65 12.93
C PRO A 73 5.71 8.50 11.46
N ILE A 74 6.21 7.48 10.76
CA ILE A 74 5.82 7.21 9.36
C ILE A 74 4.30 6.99 9.26
N LEU A 75 3.76 6.14 10.12
CA LEU A 75 2.31 5.86 10.15
C LEU A 75 1.48 7.08 10.52
N ASP A 76 1.98 7.93 11.45
CA ASP A 76 1.33 9.19 11.80
C ASP A 76 1.24 10.13 10.59
N GLN A 77 2.34 10.27 9.85
CA GLN A 77 2.39 11.10 8.65
C GLN A 77 1.44 10.58 7.56
N LEU A 78 1.40 9.27 7.32
CA LEU A 78 0.49 8.68 6.32
C LEU A 78 -0.98 8.89 6.69
N LEU A 79 -1.36 8.66 7.96
CA LEU A 79 -2.73 8.88 8.42
C LEU A 79 -3.14 10.35 8.36
N ALA A 80 -2.24 11.26 8.74
CA ALA A 80 -2.45 12.70 8.62
C ALA A 80 -2.62 13.11 7.15
N LYS A 81 -1.79 12.54 6.25
CA LYS A 81 -1.89 12.81 4.82
C LYS A 81 -3.18 12.30 4.21
N MET A 82 -3.64 11.09 4.56
CA MET A 82 -4.95 10.58 4.14
C MET A 82 -6.07 11.56 4.51
N THR A 83 -6.04 12.05 5.73
CA THR A 83 -7.02 13.06 6.20
C THR A 83 -6.91 14.36 5.41
N ALA A 84 -5.70 14.86 5.17
CA ALA A 84 -5.45 16.11 4.47
C ALA A 84 -5.89 16.08 2.99
N VAL A 85 -5.79 14.91 2.33
CA VAL A 85 -6.28 14.74 0.95
C VAL A 85 -7.77 14.38 0.88
N GLY A 86 -8.44 14.24 2.04
CA GLY A 86 -9.87 13.97 2.12
C GLY A 86 -10.27 12.51 1.82
N TYR A 87 -9.34 11.55 1.89
CA TYR A 87 -9.69 10.15 1.71
C TYR A 87 -10.36 9.57 2.95
N THR A 88 -11.62 9.13 2.81
CA THR A 88 -12.45 8.59 3.90
C THR A 88 -13.16 7.29 3.56
N ASN A 89 -13.11 6.85 2.31
CA ASN A 89 -13.87 5.71 1.80
C ASN A 89 -13.12 4.38 2.04
N PHE A 90 -12.87 4.04 3.31
CA PHE A 90 -12.12 2.83 3.68
C PHE A 90 -12.83 1.53 3.31
N GLU A 91 -14.12 1.55 3.02
CA GLU A 91 -14.86 0.43 2.42
C GLU A 91 -14.30 0.02 1.06
N LEU A 92 -13.63 0.92 0.35
CA LEU A 92 -12.99 0.66 -0.96
C LEU A 92 -11.54 0.14 -0.83
N GLY A 93 -11.01 0.06 0.39
CA GLY A 93 -9.60 -0.22 0.61
C GLY A 93 -8.78 1.02 0.95
N ILE A 94 -7.52 1.03 0.58
CA ILE A 94 -6.59 2.15 0.80
C ILE A 94 -5.92 2.53 -0.52
N PRO A 95 -5.78 3.83 -0.85
CA PRO A 95 -5.04 4.28 -2.02
C PRO A 95 -3.59 3.81 -2.00
N GLY A 96 -3.06 3.43 -3.15
CA GLY A 96 -1.66 3.05 -3.31
C GLY A 96 -0.70 4.21 -2.99
N ASN A 97 -1.05 5.41 -3.44
CA ASN A 97 -0.39 6.67 -3.13
C ASN A 97 -1.41 7.78 -2.92
N LEU A 98 -1.03 8.83 -2.18
CA LEU A 98 -1.94 9.87 -1.72
C LEU A 98 -1.82 11.19 -2.47
N VAL A 99 -0.90 11.29 -3.41
CA VAL A 99 -0.75 12.43 -4.33
C VAL A 99 -0.40 11.90 -5.72
N PRO A 100 -0.78 12.60 -6.80
CA PRO A 100 -0.52 12.13 -8.17
C PRO A 100 0.98 11.99 -8.45
N VAL A 101 1.36 10.90 -9.11
CA VAL A 101 2.70 10.72 -9.65
C VAL A 101 2.90 11.70 -10.80
N ARG A 102 3.99 12.47 -10.76
CA ARG A 102 4.27 13.49 -11.77
C ARG A 102 4.53 12.88 -13.14
N LYS A 103 4.13 13.57 -14.19
CA LYS A 103 4.28 13.11 -15.57
C LYS A 103 5.71 12.65 -15.91
N GLY A 104 6.73 13.36 -15.47
CA GLY A 104 8.14 12.98 -15.72
C GLY A 104 8.60 11.70 -15.02
N ASP A 105 7.83 11.21 -14.07
CA ASP A 105 8.14 10.02 -13.28
C ASP A 105 7.36 8.78 -13.72
N TYR A 106 6.51 8.90 -14.75
CA TYR A 106 5.83 7.75 -15.34
C TYR A 106 6.77 6.95 -16.23
N ILE A 107 6.80 5.63 -16.03
CA ILE A 107 7.53 4.70 -16.91
C ILE A 107 6.90 4.65 -18.31
N PHE A 108 5.59 4.82 -18.39
CA PHE A 108 4.79 4.67 -19.60
C PHE A 108 4.21 6.00 -20.10
N HIS A 109 4.93 7.11 -19.89
CA HIS A 109 4.48 8.43 -20.32
C HIS A 109 4.20 8.53 -21.84
N ASP A 110 4.76 7.63 -22.65
CA ASP A 110 4.54 7.55 -24.10
C ASP A 110 3.32 6.70 -24.49
N ASN A 111 2.70 6.00 -23.53
CA ASN A 111 1.49 5.25 -23.84
C ASN A 111 0.35 6.17 -24.23
N PRO A 112 -0.44 5.81 -25.26
CA PRO A 112 -1.61 6.62 -25.64
C PRO A 112 -2.58 6.77 -24.47
N PRO A 113 -3.23 7.92 -24.31
CA PRO A 113 -4.24 8.13 -23.26
C PRO A 113 -5.36 7.08 -23.29
N GLU A 114 -5.66 6.56 -24.45
CA GLU A 114 -6.70 5.57 -24.68
C GLU A 114 -6.46 4.23 -23.95
N VAL A 115 -5.20 3.94 -23.59
CA VAL A 115 -4.88 2.71 -22.83
C VAL A 115 -5.56 2.72 -21.47
N PHE A 116 -5.71 3.90 -20.84
CA PHE A 116 -6.32 4.03 -19.53
C PHE A 116 -7.63 4.84 -19.56
N GLY A 117 -8.03 5.35 -20.70
CA GLY A 117 -9.26 6.13 -20.83
C GLY A 117 -9.25 7.50 -20.13
N VAL A 118 -8.07 8.02 -19.76
CA VAL A 118 -7.93 9.29 -19.05
C VAL A 118 -7.03 10.27 -19.82
N PRO A 119 -7.36 11.58 -19.85
CA PRO A 119 -6.51 12.60 -20.46
C PRO A 119 -5.17 12.67 -19.74
N ARG A 120 -4.11 13.03 -20.44
CA ARG A 120 -2.79 13.32 -19.85
C ARG A 120 -2.67 14.81 -19.57
N LEU A 121 -2.40 15.14 -18.32
CA LEU A 121 -2.21 16.50 -17.84
C LEU A 121 -0.73 16.76 -17.56
N GLU A 122 -0.30 18.00 -17.71
CA GLU A 122 1.12 18.37 -17.51
C GLU A 122 1.57 18.33 -16.05
N ASP A 123 0.62 18.54 -15.13
CA ASP A 123 0.87 18.49 -13.68
C ASP A 123 0.98 17.06 -13.11
N GLY A 124 0.76 16.03 -13.95
CA GLY A 124 0.80 14.63 -13.56
C GLY A 124 -0.43 14.16 -12.81
N SER A 125 -1.52 14.93 -12.79
CA SER A 125 -2.78 14.52 -12.16
C SER A 125 -3.61 13.58 -13.03
N ASP A 126 -3.25 13.43 -14.31
CA ASP A 126 -3.89 12.47 -15.18
C ASP A 126 -3.74 11.03 -14.65
N GLY A 127 -4.82 10.29 -14.66
CA GLY A 127 -4.86 8.94 -14.11
C GLY A 127 -4.72 8.88 -12.59
N PHE A 128 -4.74 10.00 -11.86
CA PHE A 128 -4.79 9.96 -10.41
C PHE A 128 -6.11 9.36 -9.92
N GLN A 129 -6.02 8.56 -8.87
CA GLN A 129 -7.09 7.68 -8.37
C GLN A 129 -7.42 6.50 -9.32
N TYR A 130 -6.64 6.32 -10.39
CA TYR A 130 -6.79 5.23 -11.32
C TYR A 130 -5.67 4.21 -11.15
N TYR A 131 -6.01 2.91 -11.02
CA TYR A 131 -5.07 1.80 -10.89
C TYR A 131 -3.95 2.11 -9.87
N GLU A 132 -2.71 1.84 -10.17
CA GLU A 132 -1.57 2.05 -9.25
C GLU A 132 -1.23 3.52 -8.97
N ASN A 133 -1.85 4.48 -9.65
CA ASN A 133 -1.67 5.90 -9.36
C ASN A 133 -2.80 6.43 -8.47
N GLY A 134 -2.82 6.02 -7.22
CA GLY A 134 -3.76 6.49 -6.20
C GLY A 134 -5.11 5.76 -6.18
N GLY A 135 -5.31 4.74 -7.01
CA GLY A 135 -6.48 3.89 -6.88
C GLY A 135 -6.53 3.21 -5.52
N ALA A 136 -7.74 2.98 -5.01
CA ALA A 136 -7.98 2.28 -3.77
C ALA A 136 -8.08 0.77 -4.01
N THR A 137 -7.45 -0.02 -3.15
CA THR A 137 -7.48 -1.48 -3.19
C THR A 137 -7.36 -2.06 -1.79
N ALA A 138 -7.94 -3.21 -1.55
CA ALA A 138 -7.83 -3.88 -0.28
C ALA A 138 -6.51 -4.66 -0.14
N CYS A 139 -5.90 -5.10 -1.22
CA CYS A 139 -4.65 -5.86 -1.12
C CYS A 139 -3.52 -5.03 -0.50
N TYR A 140 -3.42 -3.75 -0.82
CA TYR A 140 -2.43 -2.86 -0.21
C TYR A 140 -2.82 -2.41 1.20
N ALA A 141 -4.13 -2.35 1.48
CA ALA A 141 -4.64 -2.04 2.81
C ALA A 141 -4.10 -3.02 3.87
N TYR A 142 -3.95 -4.29 3.54
CA TYR A 142 -3.40 -5.31 4.43
C TYR A 142 -2.08 -4.87 5.07
N PHE A 143 -1.12 -4.40 4.29
CA PHE A 143 0.19 -4.02 4.80
C PHE A 143 0.13 -2.82 5.74
N MET A 144 -0.72 -1.84 5.43
CA MET A 144 -0.92 -0.68 6.30
C MET A 144 -1.58 -1.08 7.62
N VAL A 145 -2.60 -1.92 7.57
CA VAL A 145 -3.32 -2.44 8.75
C VAL A 145 -2.39 -3.29 9.61
N LYS A 146 -1.62 -4.19 8.99
CA LYS A 146 -0.65 -5.03 9.70
C LYS A 146 0.45 -4.20 10.37
N ALA A 147 0.98 -3.19 9.69
CA ALA A 147 1.96 -2.27 10.26
C ALA A 147 1.41 -1.55 11.51
N LEU A 148 0.15 -1.10 11.46
CA LEU A 148 -0.52 -0.48 12.60
C LEU A 148 -0.68 -1.44 13.79
N TYR A 149 -1.08 -2.68 13.56
CA TYR A 149 -1.13 -3.70 14.61
C TYR A 149 0.24 -3.96 15.23
N GLN A 150 1.26 -4.07 14.40
CA GLN A 150 2.63 -4.39 14.81
C GLN A 150 3.21 -3.33 15.77
N VAL A 151 2.91 -2.06 15.54
CA VAL A 151 3.31 -0.98 16.45
C VAL A 151 2.29 -0.69 17.57
N GLY A 152 1.27 -1.54 17.74
CA GLY A 152 0.28 -1.46 18.81
C GLY A 152 -0.84 -0.44 18.58
N ARG A 153 -1.01 0.09 17.38
CA ARG A 153 -2.07 1.09 17.03
C ARG A 153 -3.37 0.40 16.60
N LYS A 154 -3.91 -0.43 17.47
CA LYS A 154 -5.10 -1.27 17.18
C LYS A 154 -6.33 -0.47 16.78
N ALA A 155 -6.56 0.68 17.40
CA ALA A 155 -7.73 1.54 17.09
C ALA A 155 -7.67 2.08 15.66
N ASP A 156 -6.49 2.53 15.22
CA ASP A 156 -6.28 3.00 13.86
C ASP A 156 -6.39 1.86 12.84
N ALA A 157 -5.80 0.70 13.13
CA ALA A 157 -5.93 -0.48 12.28
C ALA A 157 -7.41 -0.83 12.05
N ARG A 158 -8.21 -0.90 13.12
CA ARG A 158 -9.66 -1.17 13.04
C ARG A 158 -10.40 -0.11 12.26
N ARG A 159 -10.10 1.16 12.50
CA ARG A 159 -10.72 2.28 11.78
C ARG A 159 -10.55 2.13 10.26
N LEU A 160 -9.41 1.62 9.80
CA LEU A 160 -9.15 1.42 8.39
C LEU A 160 -9.83 0.16 7.84
N PHE A 161 -9.77 -0.97 8.52
CA PHE A 161 -10.16 -2.24 7.91
C PHE A 161 -11.59 -2.71 8.24
N GLU A 162 -12.21 -2.28 9.37
CA GLU A 162 -13.59 -2.65 9.67
C GLU A 162 -14.61 -2.18 8.60
N PRO A 163 -14.47 -0.99 7.97
CA PRO A 163 -15.31 -0.63 6.84
C PRO A 163 -15.20 -1.62 5.67
N MET A 164 -13.99 -2.09 5.34
CA MET A 164 -13.78 -3.12 4.31
C MET A 164 -14.51 -4.42 4.66
N LEU A 165 -14.40 -4.89 5.91
CA LEU A 165 -15.09 -6.10 6.34
C LEU A 165 -16.62 -5.97 6.26
N ARG A 166 -17.17 -4.82 6.62
CA ARG A 166 -18.61 -4.57 6.46
C ARG A 166 -19.03 -4.59 5.00
N SER A 167 -18.24 -3.97 4.12
CA SER A 167 -18.45 -3.96 2.69
C SER A 167 -18.40 -5.37 2.08
N PHE A 168 -17.51 -6.25 2.58
CA PHE A 168 -17.52 -7.67 2.22
C PHE A 168 -18.84 -8.36 2.61
N ALA A 169 -19.34 -8.09 3.80
CA ALA A 169 -20.56 -8.74 4.29
C ALA A 169 -21.80 -8.34 3.50
N THR A 170 -21.83 -7.13 2.96
CA THR A 170 -22.93 -6.63 2.10
C THR A 170 -22.73 -6.96 0.63
N GLY A 171 -21.54 -7.41 0.21
CA GLY A 171 -21.17 -7.61 -1.18
C GLY A 171 -20.69 -6.35 -1.91
N ASP A 172 -20.80 -5.18 -1.29
CA ASP A 172 -20.42 -3.89 -1.91
C ASP A 172 -18.93 -3.80 -2.21
N PHE A 173 -18.10 -4.45 -1.40
CA PHE A 173 -16.66 -4.45 -1.60
C PHE A 173 -16.22 -5.18 -2.86
N GLN A 174 -16.89 -6.26 -3.20
CA GLN A 174 -16.67 -6.94 -4.48
C GLN A 174 -17.14 -6.08 -5.65
N GLY A 175 -17.80 -4.95 -5.30
CA GLY A 175 -18.18 -3.86 -6.16
C GLY A 175 -18.84 -4.37 -7.42
N PHE A 176 -20.15 -4.42 -7.45
CA PHE A 176 -20.83 -4.69 -8.68
C PHE A 176 -20.58 -3.51 -9.62
N CYS A 177 -19.53 -3.62 -10.41
CA CYS A 177 -19.37 -2.79 -11.59
C CYS A 177 -20.54 -3.05 -12.54
N ASP A 178 -20.75 -2.19 -13.53
CA ASP A 178 -21.91 -2.24 -14.44
C ASP A 178 -22.17 -3.62 -15.08
N ASN A 179 -21.14 -4.47 -15.19
CA ASN A 179 -21.24 -5.83 -15.70
C ASN A 179 -21.46 -6.90 -14.61
N GLY A 180 -21.63 -6.51 -13.35
CA GLY A 180 -21.80 -7.42 -12.22
C GLY A 180 -20.52 -8.11 -11.75
N MET A 181 -19.36 -7.69 -12.25
CA MET A 181 -18.04 -8.25 -11.90
C MET A 181 -17.31 -7.31 -10.94
N SER A 182 -16.60 -7.87 -9.96
CA SER A 182 -15.71 -7.09 -9.10
C SER A 182 -14.39 -6.78 -9.82
N LYS A 183 -13.83 -5.61 -9.56
CA LYS A 183 -12.50 -5.21 -10.03
C LYS A 183 -11.59 -4.91 -8.86
N ASP A 184 -10.28 -5.08 -9.05
CA ASP A 184 -9.26 -4.97 -8.00
C ASP A 184 -8.97 -3.53 -7.57
N TRP A 185 -9.33 -2.54 -8.37
CA TRP A 185 -9.13 -1.13 -8.08
C TRP A 185 -10.42 -0.32 -8.16
N ARG A 186 -10.49 0.72 -7.33
CA ARG A 186 -11.54 1.73 -7.32
C ARG A 186 -10.92 3.11 -7.35
N ASP A 187 -11.56 4.06 -8.02
CA ASP A 187 -11.29 5.46 -7.70
C ASP A 187 -11.87 5.81 -6.31
N TRP A 188 -11.61 7.00 -5.82
CA TRP A 188 -12.02 7.40 -4.46
C TRP A 188 -13.53 7.61 -4.31
N HIS A 189 -14.28 7.54 -5.40
CA HIS A 189 -15.73 7.65 -5.44
C HIS A 189 -16.43 6.31 -5.70
N GLY A 190 -15.66 5.23 -5.85
CA GLY A 190 -16.16 3.88 -6.05
C GLY A 190 -16.19 3.40 -7.49
N GLY A 191 -15.75 4.22 -8.45
CA GLY A 191 -15.64 3.82 -9.87
C GLY A 191 -14.68 2.62 -10.02
N CYS A 192 -15.08 1.65 -10.82
CA CYS A 192 -14.37 0.38 -10.97
C CYS A 192 -13.29 0.45 -12.05
N HIS A 193 -12.09 -0.02 -11.69
CA HIS A 193 -10.92 -0.07 -12.56
C HIS A 193 -10.16 -1.39 -12.39
N GLY A 194 -9.21 -1.68 -13.28
CA GLY A 194 -8.31 -2.83 -13.13
C GLY A 194 -8.88 -4.14 -13.65
N TYR A 195 -8.44 -5.23 -13.03
CA TYR A 195 -8.74 -6.60 -13.46
C TYR A 195 -9.94 -7.18 -12.73
N GLU A 196 -10.73 -7.97 -13.44
CA GLU A 196 -11.90 -8.66 -12.89
C GLU A 196 -11.49 -9.92 -12.12
N GLY A 197 -12.19 -10.20 -11.01
CA GLY A 197 -12.01 -11.44 -10.25
C GLY A 197 -10.67 -11.59 -9.54
N PHE A 198 -10.02 -10.51 -9.15
CA PHE A 198 -8.72 -10.53 -8.48
C PHE A 198 -8.85 -10.93 -7.01
N LEU A 199 -8.60 -12.21 -6.73
CA LEU A 199 -8.80 -12.81 -5.39
C LEU A 199 -7.96 -12.20 -4.28
N VAL A 200 -6.84 -11.56 -4.59
CA VAL A 200 -5.92 -10.97 -3.61
C VAL A 200 -6.61 -9.89 -2.78
N ASP A 201 -7.49 -9.12 -3.39
CA ASP A 201 -8.26 -8.09 -2.70
C ASP A 201 -9.20 -8.66 -1.64
N SER A 202 -9.78 -9.83 -1.89
CA SER A 202 -10.63 -10.51 -0.92
C SER A 202 -9.84 -11.23 0.16
N PHE A 203 -8.72 -11.84 -0.20
CA PHE A 203 -7.95 -12.71 0.67
C PHE A 203 -7.08 -11.94 1.67
N LEU A 204 -6.34 -10.93 1.23
CA LEU A 204 -5.40 -10.21 2.09
C LEU A 204 -6.07 -9.48 3.27
N PRO A 205 -7.20 -8.77 3.12
CA PRO A 205 -7.87 -8.17 4.27
C PRO A 205 -8.31 -9.18 5.33
N LEU A 206 -8.69 -10.39 4.92
CA LEU A 206 -9.05 -11.46 5.87
C LEU A 206 -7.86 -11.90 6.71
N LEU A 207 -6.64 -11.87 6.18
CA LEU A 207 -5.43 -12.17 6.95
C LEU A 207 -5.22 -11.16 8.08
N ALA A 208 -5.64 -9.91 7.93
CA ALA A 208 -5.54 -8.91 9.00
C ALA A 208 -6.38 -9.30 10.24
N VAL A 209 -7.48 -10.00 10.04
CA VAL A 209 -8.32 -10.54 11.14
C VAL A 209 -7.56 -11.61 11.90
N PHE A 210 -6.88 -12.51 11.21
CA PHE A 210 -6.07 -13.56 11.83
C PHE A 210 -4.87 -12.96 12.57
N ASP A 211 -4.20 -11.98 12.00
CA ASP A 211 -3.09 -11.26 12.64
C ASP A 211 -3.55 -10.60 13.96
N GLU A 212 -4.71 -9.96 13.98
CA GLU A 212 -5.26 -9.42 15.23
C GLU A 212 -5.58 -10.52 16.25
N TRP A 213 -6.09 -11.64 15.81
CA TRP A 213 -6.43 -12.75 16.70
C TRP A 213 -5.18 -13.39 17.32
N GLU A 214 -4.15 -13.62 16.53
CA GLU A 214 -2.89 -14.19 17.03
C GLU A 214 -2.22 -13.29 18.07
N THR A 215 -2.32 -11.97 17.90
CA THR A 215 -1.78 -10.99 18.87
C THR A 215 -2.57 -10.93 20.19
N ARG A 216 -3.72 -11.59 20.30
CA ARG A 216 -4.52 -11.71 21.53
C ARG A 216 -4.22 -12.96 22.36
N ARG A 217 -3.46 -13.90 21.82
CA ARG A 217 -3.01 -15.12 22.51
C ARG A 217 -1.62 -14.94 23.09
#